data_e7c99228729471d540f0d9411c8e5790
#
_entry.id   e7c99228729471d540f0d9411c8e5790
#
_cell.length_a   1.000
_cell.length_b   1.000
_cell.length_c   1.000
_cell.angle_alpha   90.00
_cell.angle_beta   90.00
_cell.angle_gamma   90.00
#
_symmetry.space_group_name_H-M   'P 1'
#
loop_
_entity.id
_entity.type
_entity.pdbx_description
1 polymer ?
#
loop_
_entity_poly.entity_id
_entity_poly.type
_entity_poly.pdbx_seq_one_letter_code
_entity_poly.pdbx_strand_id
1 'polypeptide(L)'
;MIKKMMIAGLLIWGGSLWAVAQTRMTIAQLFERIEENSKSLRTSKSGVEAASIGIESAKSKKLPDLDASLSFSYIGNALMTDRNFSNAQGLKSPHFGNNFAFQAQQVVYAGGAINAGIRLAELGKQQAEVGVKLTRQQARFIALGQYLDLYKIDNRIKVYEKNIELTSQLIADIKAKQTQGMALKNDITRYELQMESLKLGLTSLRNNRSILNHQLLNTLGMNQEDKGEQEMQIIPDATIADKAYAKDGEAYWQTASTMNSPLLEQSSNAI
;
A
#
# COMPACT_ATOMS: atom_id res chain seq x y z
N MET A 1 -59.07 -33.90 -28.27
CA MET A 1 -58.20 -34.66 -27.33
C MET A 1 -56.84 -33.99 -27.26
N ILE A 2 -56.66 -33.10 -26.30
CA ILE A 2 -55.37 -32.42 -26.11
C ILE A 2 -54.97 -32.61 -24.66
N LYS A 3 -53.91 -33.43 -24.45
CA LYS A 3 -53.33 -33.74 -23.16
C LYS A 3 -52.59 -32.49 -22.64
N LYS A 4 -53.04 -31.97 -21.50
CA LYS A 4 -52.35 -30.97 -20.71
C LYS A 4 -51.12 -31.62 -20.01
N MET A 5 -49.92 -31.29 -20.43
CA MET A 5 -48.71 -31.57 -19.67
C MET A 5 -48.51 -30.44 -18.69
N MET A 6 -48.71 -30.68 -17.39
CA MET A 6 -48.26 -29.87 -16.28
C MET A 6 -46.75 -30.04 -16.10
N ILE A 7 -45.98 -28.99 -16.38
CA ILE A 7 -44.58 -28.90 -16.00
C ILE A 7 -44.53 -28.24 -14.62
N ALA A 8 -44.28 -29.08 -13.61
CA ALA A 8 -44.00 -28.59 -12.26
C ALA A 8 -42.57 -28.00 -12.22
N GLY A 9 -42.51 -26.66 -12.21
CA GLY A 9 -41.28 -25.91 -12.01
C GLY A 9 -40.82 -26.02 -10.55
N LEU A 10 -39.76 -26.80 -10.31
CA LEU A 10 -39.09 -26.91 -9.03
C LEU A 10 -38.25 -25.66 -8.86
N LEU A 11 -38.77 -24.64 -8.13
CA LEU A 11 -38.00 -23.49 -7.66
C LEU A 11 -37.01 -23.97 -6.59
N ILE A 12 -35.79 -24.27 -7.02
CA ILE A 12 -34.65 -24.43 -6.12
C ILE A 12 -34.27 -23.05 -5.63
N TRP A 13 -34.78 -22.69 -4.47
CA TRP A 13 -34.33 -21.53 -3.71
C TRP A 13 -32.93 -21.84 -3.17
N GLY A 14 -31.92 -21.57 -3.98
CA GLY A 14 -30.52 -21.61 -3.56
C GLY A 14 -30.29 -20.48 -2.56
N GLY A 15 -30.44 -20.76 -1.28
CA GLY A 15 -29.91 -19.92 -0.23
C GLY A 15 -28.42 -19.77 -0.43
N SER A 16 -27.98 -18.61 -0.91
CA SER A 16 -26.56 -18.23 -0.94
C SER A 16 -26.07 -18.19 0.49
N LEU A 17 -25.47 -19.30 0.96
CA LEU A 17 -24.64 -19.30 2.15
C LEU A 17 -23.51 -18.32 1.89
N TRP A 18 -23.56 -17.21 2.57
CA TRP A 18 -22.49 -16.20 2.60
C TRP A 18 -21.27 -16.83 3.28
N ALA A 19 -20.52 -17.62 2.56
CA ALA A 19 -19.27 -18.17 3.04
C ALA A 19 -18.23 -17.07 2.99
N VAL A 20 -17.94 -16.46 4.15
CA VAL A 20 -16.77 -15.60 4.30
C VAL A 20 -15.54 -16.42 3.90
N ALA A 21 -14.83 -15.98 2.87
CA ALA A 21 -13.63 -16.68 2.40
C ALA A 21 -12.52 -16.53 3.45
N GLN A 22 -12.41 -17.50 4.33
CA GLN A 22 -11.32 -17.58 5.30
C GLN A 22 -10.08 -18.14 4.62
N THR A 23 -9.04 -17.34 4.50
CA THR A 23 -7.77 -17.75 3.90
C THR A 23 -6.72 -17.90 4.99
N ARG A 24 -6.30 -19.13 5.24
CA ARG A 24 -5.10 -19.40 6.06
C ARG A 24 -3.87 -18.95 5.28
N MET A 25 -3.08 -18.10 5.87
CA MET A 25 -1.90 -17.53 5.24
C MET A 25 -0.66 -17.77 6.09
N THR A 26 0.38 -18.31 5.49
CA THR A 26 1.70 -18.46 6.13
C THR A 26 2.53 -17.18 5.92
N ILE A 27 3.60 -17.00 6.71
CA ILE A 27 4.53 -15.87 6.54
C ILE A 27 5.19 -15.87 5.15
N ALA A 28 5.48 -17.05 4.60
CA ALA A 28 6.06 -17.16 3.25
C ALA A 28 5.07 -16.63 2.19
N GLN A 29 3.82 -17.06 2.25
CA GLN A 29 2.76 -16.57 1.36
C GLN A 29 2.49 -15.06 1.56
N LEU A 30 2.59 -14.56 2.80
CA LEU A 30 2.50 -13.13 3.07
C LEU A 30 3.57 -12.35 2.30
N PHE A 31 4.82 -12.80 2.34
CA PHE A 31 5.93 -12.13 1.64
C PHE A 31 5.80 -12.24 0.11
N GLU A 32 5.34 -13.36 -0.40
CA GLU A 32 5.05 -13.56 -1.82
C GLU A 32 3.98 -12.57 -2.32
N ARG A 33 2.87 -12.42 -1.57
CA ARG A 33 1.81 -11.46 -1.89
C ARG A 33 2.29 -10.01 -1.90
N ILE A 34 3.21 -9.65 -1.01
CA ILE A 34 3.82 -8.31 -1.01
C ILE A 34 4.60 -8.07 -2.30
N GLU A 35 5.41 -9.05 -2.73
CA GLU A 35 6.20 -8.92 -3.97
C GLU A 35 5.32 -8.73 -5.21
N GLU A 36 4.16 -9.38 -5.25
CA GLU A 36 3.24 -9.36 -6.38
C GLU A 36 2.35 -8.10 -6.38
N ASN A 37 1.78 -7.75 -5.23
CA ASN A 37 0.63 -6.84 -5.19
C ASN A 37 0.91 -5.52 -4.46
N SER A 38 2.02 -5.38 -3.74
CA SER A 38 2.29 -4.16 -2.97
C SER A 38 2.39 -2.92 -3.85
N LYS A 39 1.50 -1.97 -3.65
CA LYS A 39 1.46 -0.70 -4.38
C LYS A 39 2.76 0.11 -4.18
N SER A 40 3.29 0.12 -2.95
CA SER A 40 4.53 0.83 -2.64
C SER A 40 5.74 0.24 -3.37
N LEU A 41 5.82 -1.09 -3.44
CA LEU A 41 6.88 -1.77 -4.17
C LEU A 41 6.76 -1.54 -5.68
N ARG A 42 5.56 -1.56 -6.21
CA ARG A 42 5.28 -1.25 -7.63
C ARG A 42 5.72 0.18 -7.97
N THR A 43 5.35 1.16 -7.14
CA THR A 43 5.78 2.56 -7.32
C THR A 43 7.30 2.69 -7.29
N SER A 44 7.97 2.02 -6.36
CA SER A 44 9.43 2.04 -6.26
C SER A 44 10.10 1.41 -7.51
N LYS A 45 9.55 0.31 -8.04
CA LYS A 45 10.01 -0.31 -9.30
C LYS A 45 9.84 0.64 -10.50
N SER A 46 8.70 1.34 -10.60
CA SER A 46 8.51 2.37 -11.64
C SER A 46 9.51 3.53 -11.50
N GLY A 47 9.96 3.83 -10.28
CA GLY A 47 11.04 4.79 -10.03
C GLY A 47 12.38 4.37 -10.67
N VAL A 48 12.71 3.08 -10.62
CA VAL A 48 13.91 2.54 -11.31
C VAL A 48 13.77 2.65 -12.82
N GLU A 49 12.59 2.38 -13.38
CA GLU A 49 12.31 2.53 -14.80
C GLU A 49 12.46 4.00 -15.23
N ALA A 50 11.91 4.94 -14.48
CA ALA A 50 12.07 6.36 -14.72
C ALA A 50 13.54 6.79 -14.64
N ALA A 51 14.32 6.27 -13.70
CA ALA A 51 15.77 6.54 -13.62
C ALA A 51 16.52 5.95 -14.84
N SER A 52 16.11 4.80 -15.38
CA SER A 52 16.70 4.23 -16.60
C SER A 52 16.45 5.12 -17.82
N ILE A 53 15.25 5.66 -17.97
CA ILE A 53 14.91 6.65 -19.00
C ILE A 53 15.74 7.93 -18.80
N GLY A 54 15.98 8.33 -17.55
CA GLY A 54 16.87 9.44 -17.20
C GLY A 54 18.29 9.27 -17.75
N ILE A 55 18.83 8.04 -17.76
CA ILE A 55 20.14 7.74 -18.37
C ILE A 55 20.09 7.95 -19.89
N GLU A 56 19.02 7.49 -20.54
CA GLU A 56 18.85 7.71 -21.99
C GLU A 56 18.74 9.19 -22.33
N SER A 57 18.00 9.94 -21.52
CA SER A 57 17.92 11.40 -21.64
C SER A 57 19.27 12.08 -21.41
N ALA A 58 20.08 11.61 -20.46
CA ALA A 58 21.43 12.12 -20.26
C ALA A 58 22.35 11.81 -21.45
N LYS A 59 22.21 10.63 -22.07
CA LYS A 59 22.95 10.23 -23.27
C LYS A 59 22.53 11.03 -24.50
N SER A 60 21.26 11.42 -24.62
CA SER A 60 20.77 12.21 -25.76
C SER A 60 21.44 13.60 -25.85
N LYS A 61 21.98 14.12 -24.76
CA LYS A 61 22.77 15.37 -24.75
C LYS A 61 24.06 15.31 -25.60
N LYS A 62 24.44 14.11 -26.05
CA LYS A 62 25.51 13.93 -27.01
C LYS A 62 25.06 14.15 -28.49
N LEU A 63 23.76 14.18 -28.71
CA LEU A 63 23.16 14.38 -30.01
C LEU A 63 22.85 15.88 -30.19
N PRO A 64 22.72 16.35 -31.45
CA PRO A 64 22.27 17.71 -31.72
C PRO A 64 20.83 17.91 -31.30
N ASP A 65 20.54 19.04 -30.68
CA ASP A 65 19.19 19.54 -30.45
C ASP A 65 18.66 20.18 -31.72
N LEU A 66 17.47 19.79 -32.14
CA LEU A 66 16.79 20.29 -33.34
C LEU A 66 15.50 20.99 -32.92
N ASP A 67 15.44 22.28 -33.15
CA ASP A 67 14.26 23.10 -32.86
C ASP A 67 13.65 23.63 -34.16
N ALA A 68 12.35 23.46 -34.29
CA ALA A 68 11.56 24.07 -35.36
C ALA A 68 10.49 24.95 -34.73
N SER A 69 10.49 26.23 -35.03
CA SER A 69 9.52 27.18 -34.50
C SER A 69 8.76 27.89 -35.62
N LEU A 70 7.45 28.00 -35.44
CA LEU A 70 6.57 28.74 -36.32
C LEU A 70 5.80 29.74 -35.44
N SER A 71 5.95 31.01 -35.69
CA SER A 71 5.25 32.06 -34.98
C SER A 71 4.43 32.93 -35.90
N PHE A 72 3.21 33.22 -35.49
CA PHE A 72 2.32 34.18 -36.13
C PHE A 72 2.12 35.32 -35.18
N SER A 73 2.28 36.55 -35.66
CA SER A 73 2.04 37.75 -34.84
C SER A 73 1.10 38.71 -35.61
N TYR A 74 0.25 39.34 -34.83
CA TYR A 74 -0.54 40.49 -35.29
C TYR A 74 0.05 41.77 -34.71
N ILE A 75 0.49 42.66 -35.58
CA ILE A 75 1.14 43.92 -35.20
C ILE A 75 0.17 45.04 -35.51
N GLY A 76 -0.22 45.80 -34.52
CA GLY A 76 -1.02 47.01 -34.72
C GLY A 76 -0.22 48.15 -35.43
N ASN A 77 -0.91 49.22 -35.83
CA ASN A 77 -0.25 50.40 -36.34
C ASN A 77 0.68 50.99 -35.30
N ALA A 78 1.89 51.31 -35.71
CA ALA A 78 2.85 52.01 -34.85
C ALA A 78 2.52 53.52 -34.77
N LEU A 79 2.66 54.11 -33.59
CA LEU A 79 2.54 55.52 -33.37
C LEU A 79 3.95 56.06 -33.07
N MET A 80 4.41 56.96 -33.91
CA MET A 80 5.67 57.68 -33.70
C MET A 80 5.36 59.04 -33.08
N THR A 81 6.00 59.37 -31.98
CA THR A 81 5.85 60.65 -31.28
C THR A 81 7.22 61.25 -31.02
N ASP A 82 7.26 62.58 -30.90
CA ASP A 82 8.44 63.26 -30.39
C ASP A 82 8.69 62.87 -28.93
N ARG A 83 9.88 63.22 -28.43
CA ARG A 83 10.29 62.94 -27.04
C ARG A 83 9.31 63.51 -25.99
N ASN A 84 8.54 64.53 -26.35
CA ASN A 84 7.55 65.18 -25.51
C ASN A 84 6.13 64.67 -25.74
N PHE A 85 5.96 63.50 -26.40
CA PHE A 85 4.70 62.93 -26.80
C PHE A 85 3.83 63.81 -27.68
N SER A 86 4.39 64.86 -28.32
CA SER A 86 3.75 65.68 -29.32
C SER A 86 4.02 65.12 -30.73
N ASN A 87 3.31 65.70 -31.76
CA ASN A 87 3.44 65.33 -33.16
C ASN A 87 3.25 63.83 -33.46
N ALA A 88 2.22 63.26 -32.92
CA ALA A 88 1.88 61.84 -33.14
C ALA A 88 1.58 61.58 -34.61
N GLN A 89 2.44 60.77 -35.23
CA GLN A 89 2.26 60.26 -36.60
C GLN A 89 1.98 58.79 -36.59
N GLY A 90 0.88 58.36 -37.18
CA GLY A 90 0.55 56.94 -37.36
C GLY A 90 1.34 56.35 -38.54
N LEU A 91 2.18 55.35 -38.22
CA LEU A 91 2.88 54.55 -39.23
C LEU A 91 2.04 53.30 -39.54
N LYS A 92 1.63 53.13 -40.79
CA LYS A 92 0.98 51.92 -41.23
C LYS A 92 2.04 50.82 -41.33
N SER A 93 1.86 49.77 -40.53
CA SER A 93 2.71 48.57 -40.53
C SER A 93 1.93 47.36 -41.09
N PRO A 94 2.60 46.38 -41.74
CA PRO A 94 1.94 45.12 -42.05
C PRO A 94 1.37 44.48 -40.79
N HIS A 95 0.06 44.14 -40.80
CA HIS A 95 -0.63 43.65 -39.61
C HIS A 95 -0.30 42.22 -39.28
N PHE A 96 0.17 41.42 -40.24
CA PHE A 96 0.48 40.03 -40.05
C PHE A 96 1.98 39.80 -40.25
N GLY A 97 2.62 39.30 -39.20
CA GLY A 97 3.97 38.77 -39.23
C GLY A 97 3.93 37.23 -39.11
N ASN A 98 4.72 36.59 -39.91
CA ASN A 98 4.99 35.15 -39.77
C ASN A 98 6.51 34.95 -39.73
N ASN A 99 6.94 34.03 -38.89
CA ASN A 99 8.33 33.67 -38.81
C ASN A 99 8.42 32.14 -38.70
N PHE A 100 9.19 31.52 -39.55
CA PHE A 100 9.60 30.13 -39.48
C PHE A 100 11.09 30.09 -39.22
N ALA A 101 11.51 29.41 -38.16
CA ALA A 101 12.92 29.21 -37.86
C ALA A 101 13.19 27.71 -37.62
N PHE A 102 14.26 27.23 -38.18
CA PHE A 102 14.81 25.92 -37.91
C PHE A 102 16.22 26.10 -37.34
N GLN A 103 16.46 25.54 -36.15
CA GLN A 103 17.74 25.68 -35.46
C GLN A 103 18.27 24.28 -35.12
N ALA A 104 19.53 24.04 -35.41
CA ALA A 104 20.27 22.86 -35.00
C ALA A 104 21.45 23.30 -34.12
N GLN A 105 21.54 22.78 -32.92
CA GLN A 105 22.61 23.12 -31.98
C GLN A 105 23.23 21.84 -31.45
N GLN A 106 24.56 21.74 -31.48
CA GLN A 106 25.31 20.63 -30.91
C GLN A 106 26.46 21.13 -30.05
N VAL A 107 26.59 20.56 -28.87
CA VAL A 107 27.74 20.80 -28.00
C VAL A 107 28.87 19.91 -28.46
N VAL A 108 29.92 20.53 -29.04
CA VAL A 108 31.10 19.79 -29.54
C VAL A 108 32.03 19.42 -28.41
N TYR A 109 32.18 20.31 -27.42
CA TYR A 109 33.05 20.07 -26.26
C TYR A 109 32.52 20.80 -25.02
N ALA A 110 32.40 20.08 -23.89
CA ALA A 110 31.91 20.60 -22.65
C ALA A 110 32.80 20.21 -21.44
N GLY A 111 34.12 20.05 -21.67
CA GLY A 111 35.07 19.72 -20.59
C GLY A 111 34.72 18.44 -19.81
N GLY A 112 34.06 17.46 -20.44
CA GLY A 112 33.64 16.22 -19.78
C GLY A 112 32.30 16.29 -19.02
N ALA A 113 31.64 17.45 -18.98
CA ALA A 113 30.38 17.63 -18.24
C ALA A 113 29.28 16.67 -18.67
N ILE A 114 29.13 16.40 -20.00
CA ILE A 114 28.12 15.43 -20.50
C ILE A 114 28.38 14.02 -19.96
N ASN A 115 29.64 13.56 -19.99
CA ASN A 115 29.99 12.24 -19.47
C ASN A 115 29.80 12.15 -17.96
N ALA A 116 30.13 13.20 -17.22
CA ALA A 116 29.85 13.29 -15.78
C ALA A 116 28.35 13.26 -15.48
N GLY A 117 27.53 13.95 -16.30
CA GLY A 117 26.08 13.90 -16.19
C GLY A 117 25.48 12.51 -16.45
N ILE A 118 26.06 11.76 -17.41
CA ILE A 118 25.64 10.37 -17.67
C ILE A 118 25.98 9.48 -16.47
N ARG A 119 27.18 9.60 -15.91
CA ARG A 119 27.60 8.84 -14.71
C ARG A 119 26.68 9.16 -13.51
N LEU A 120 26.33 10.44 -13.33
CA LEU A 120 25.40 10.85 -12.28
C LEU A 120 24.04 10.21 -12.46
N ALA A 121 23.51 10.13 -13.68
CA ALA A 121 22.26 9.44 -13.97
C ALA A 121 22.35 7.93 -13.71
N GLU A 122 23.50 7.28 -14.03
CA GLU A 122 23.75 5.87 -13.72
C GLU A 122 23.77 5.61 -12.23
N LEU A 123 24.43 6.45 -11.43
CA LEU A 123 24.41 6.39 -9.97
C LEU A 123 22.99 6.61 -9.44
N GLY A 124 22.23 7.53 -10.02
CA GLY A 124 20.82 7.74 -9.67
C GLY A 124 19.97 6.49 -9.87
N LYS A 125 20.20 5.73 -10.94
CA LYS A 125 19.54 4.43 -11.15
C LYS A 125 19.94 3.42 -10.08
N GLN A 126 21.23 3.29 -9.76
CA GLN A 126 21.69 2.39 -8.70
C GLN A 126 21.06 2.75 -7.35
N GLN A 127 20.97 4.03 -7.03
CA GLN A 127 20.29 4.50 -5.82
C GLN A 127 18.80 4.13 -5.82
N ALA A 128 18.10 4.23 -6.95
CA ALA A 128 16.71 3.81 -7.08
C ALA A 128 16.55 2.28 -6.88
N GLU A 129 17.48 1.46 -7.39
CA GLU A 129 17.49 0.01 -7.19
C GLU A 129 17.67 -0.36 -5.71
N VAL A 130 18.55 0.32 -4.99
CA VAL A 130 18.71 0.16 -3.54
C VAL A 130 17.42 0.62 -2.81
N GLY A 131 16.78 1.69 -3.27
CA GLY A 131 15.48 2.15 -2.80
C GLY A 131 14.39 1.08 -2.90
N VAL A 132 14.38 0.27 -3.97
CA VAL A 132 13.46 -0.88 -4.10
C VAL A 132 13.73 -1.94 -3.03
N LYS A 133 15.01 -2.26 -2.74
CA LYS A 133 15.37 -3.21 -1.68
C LYS A 133 14.88 -2.72 -0.32
N LEU A 134 15.08 -1.43 -0.03
CA LEU A 134 14.61 -0.80 1.22
C LEU A 134 13.08 -0.82 1.34
N THR A 135 12.37 -0.41 0.29
CA THR A 135 10.90 -0.43 0.25
C THR A 135 10.36 -1.85 0.47
N ARG A 136 11.00 -2.86 -0.14
CA ARG A 136 10.65 -4.28 0.06
C ARG A 136 10.79 -4.69 1.53
N GLN A 137 11.89 -4.35 2.18
CA GLN A 137 12.09 -4.69 3.59
C GLN A 137 11.08 -3.98 4.49
N GLN A 138 10.81 -2.71 4.24
CA GLN A 138 9.81 -1.94 4.99
C GLN A 138 8.41 -2.52 4.82
N ALA A 139 8.00 -2.86 3.59
CA ALA A 139 6.70 -3.46 3.32
C ALA A 139 6.54 -4.81 4.03
N ARG A 140 7.57 -5.66 3.98
CA ARG A 140 7.59 -6.95 4.70
C ARG A 140 7.52 -6.76 6.21
N PHE A 141 8.25 -5.81 6.75
CA PHE A 141 8.27 -5.52 8.19
C PHE A 141 6.89 -5.06 8.68
N ILE A 142 6.27 -4.11 7.96
CA ILE A 142 4.93 -3.60 8.31
C ILE A 142 3.89 -4.72 8.23
N ALA A 143 3.88 -5.49 7.14
CA ALA A 143 2.91 -6.55 6.96
C ALA A 143 3.10 -7.69 7.97
N LEU A 144 4.34 -8.02 8.33
CA LEU A 144 4.62 -8.99 9.38
C LEU A 144 4.12 -8.51 10.74
N GLY A 145 4.32 -7.23 11.07
CA GLY A 145 3.80 -6.64 12.30
C GLY A 145 2.27 -6.76 12.38
N GLN A 146 1.56 -6.35 11.32
CA GLN A 146 0.10 -6.45 11.23
C GLN A 146 -0.38 -7.91 11.31
N TYR A 147 0.31 -8.83 10.68
CA TYR A 147 0.01 -10.26 10.72
C TYR A 147 0.17 -10.86 12.14
N LEU A 148 1.24 -10.49 12.85
CA LEU A 148 1.45 -10.91 14.23
C LEU A 148 0.42 -10.28 15.18
N ASP A 149 -0.02 -9.05 14.92
CA ASP A 149 -1.07 -8.42 15.70
C ASP A 149 -2.43 -9.11 15.48
N LEU A 150 -2.73 -9.57 14.25
CA LEU A 150 -3.89 -10.43 14.00
C LEU A 150 -3.80 -11.74 14.79
N TYR A 151 -2.64 -12.38 14.81
CA TYR A 151 -2.43 -13.60 15.59
C TYR A 151 -2.67 -13.39 17.10
N LYS A 152 -2.16 -12.28 17.64
CA LYS A 152 -2.37 -11.90 19.04
C LYS A 152 -3.83 -11.66 19.36
N ILE A 153 -4.54 -10.94 18.49
CA ILE A 153 -5.96 -10.61 18.75
C ILE A 153 -6.85 -11.85 18.61
N ASP A 154 -6.56 -12.77 17.67
CA ASP A 154 -7.25 -14.04 17.54
C ASP A 154 -7.09 -14.93 18.79
N ASN A 155 -5.91 -14.96 19.38
CA ASN A 155 -5.68 -15.66 20.65
C ASN A 155 -6.40 -14.98 21.83
N ARG A 156 -6.42 -13.65 21.87
CA ARG A 156 -7.19 -12.91 22.87
C ARG A 156 -8.69 -13.18 22.78
N ILE A 157 -9.24 -13.23 21.56
CA ILE A 157 -10.64 -13.57 21.32
C ILE A 157 -10.96 -14.95 21.91
N LYS A 158 -10.14 -15.96 21.64
CA LYS A 158 -10.29 -17.33 22.21
C LYS A 158 -10.28 -17.33 23.73
N VAL A 159 -9.40 -16.54 24.34
CA VAL A 159 -9.34 -16.40 25.81
C VAL A 159 -10.62 -15.76 26.36
N TYR A 160 -11.13 -14.70 25.72
CA TYR A 160 -12.38 -14.08 26.13
C TYR A 160 -13.59 -15.01 25.98
N GLU A 161 -13.67 -15.75 24.86
CA GLU A 161 -14.73 -16.73 24.63
C GLU A 161 -14.70 -17.83 25.72
N LYS A 162 -13.49 -18.30 26.09
CA LYS A 162 -13.34 -19.29 27.15
C LYS A 162 -13.72 -18.74 28.53
N ASN A 163 -13.37 -17.49 28.83
CA ASN A 163 -13.75 -16.83 30.06
C ASN A 163 -15.27 -16.62 30.16
N ILE A 164 -15.94 -16.29 29.05
CA ILE A 164 -17.41 -16.17 28.99
C ILE A 164 -18.07 -17.53 29.28
N GLU A 165 -17.54 -18.61 28.63
CA GLU A 165 -18.03 -19.97 28.89
C GLU A 165 -17.91 -20.37 30.38
N LEU A 166 -16.71 -20.18 30.96
CA LEU A 166 -16.47 -20.46 32.39
C LEU A 166 -17.36 -19.63 33.32
N THR A 167 -17.51 -18.35 33.03
CA THR A 167 -18.38 -17.46 33.83
C THR A 167 -19.85 -17.88 33.71
N SER A 168 -20.29 -18.34 32.54
CA SER A 168 -21.63 -18.87 32.34
C SER A 168 -21.89 -20.13 33.18
N GLN A 169 -20.92 -21.07 33.24
CA GLN A 169 -20.99 -22.24 34.10
C GLN A 169 -21.05 -21.85 35.57
N LEU A 170 -20.21 -20.91 35.99
CA LEU A 170 -20.19 -20.40 37.36
C LEU A 170 -21.55 -19.75 37.78
N ILE A 171 -22.17 -18.98 36.88
CA ILE A 171 -23.51 -18.40 37.11
C ILE A 171 -24.55 -19.51 37.29
N ALA A 172 -24.51 -20.58 36.50
CA ALA A 172 -25.42 -21.71 36.63
C ALA A 172 -25.25 -22.39 37.99
N ASP A 173 -24.00 -22.62 38.40
CA ASP A 173 -23.70 -23.23 39.72
C ASP A 173 -24.19 -22.37 40.91
N ILE A 174 -23.98 -21.04 40.81
CA ILE A 174 -24.44 -20.12 41.87
C ILE A 174 -25.98 -20.06 41.92
N LYS A 175 -26.65 -20.07 40.74
CA LYS A 175 -28.13 -20.16 40.67
C LYS A 175 -28.65 -21.45 41.36
N ALA A 176 -28.00 -22.59 41.10
CA ALA A 176 -28.35 -23.84 41.74
C ALA A 176 -28.15 -23.80 43.28
N LYS A 177 -27.09 -23.15 43.79
CA LYS A 177 -26.85 -22.93 45.22
C LYS A 177 -27.84 -21.96 45.80
N GLN A 178 -28.26 -20.93 45.07
CA GLN A 178 -29.27 -19.97 45.55
C GLN A 178 -30.63 -20.65 45.78
N THR A 179 -31.04 -21.57 44.89
CA THR A 179 -32.31 -22.31 45.09
C THR A 179 -32.28 -23.18 46.37
N GLN A 180 -31.09 -23.53 46.85
CA GLN A 180 -30.87 -24.26 48.10
C GLN A 180 -30.62 -23.34 49.30
N GLY A 181 -30.72 -22.01 49.13
CA GLY A 181 -30.48 -21.03 50.18
C GLY A 181 -29.01 -20.80 50.54
N MET A 182 -28.05 -21.34 49.76
CA MET A 182 -26.59 -21.28 50.01
C MET A 182 -25.88 -20.14 49.28
N ALA A 183 -26.58 -19.32 48.48
CA ALA A 183 -26.03 -18.16 47.81
C ALA A 183 -27.02 -17.01 47.77
N LEU A 184 -26.52 -15.76 47.72
CA LEU A 184 -27.34 -14.56 47.68
C LEU A 184 -27.63 -14.14 46.19
N LYS A 185 -28.77 -13.48 46.03
CA LYS A 185 -29.13 -12.92 44.69
C LYS A 185 -28.08 -11.92 44.18
N ASN A 186 -27.46 -11.16 45.05
CA ASN A 186 -26.40 -10.22 44.71
C ASN A 186 -25.17 -10.90 44.11
N ASP A 187 -24.86 -12.12 44.52
CA ASP A 187 -23.71 -12.86 43.92
C ASP A 187 -23.98 -13.18 42.46
N ILE A 188 -25.21 -13.60 42.13
CA ILE A 188 -25.61 -13.84 40.74
C ILE A 188 -25.49 -12.56 39.92
N THR A 189 -26.06 -11.46 40.36
CA THR A 189 -26.03 -10.18 39.64
C THR A 189 -24.57 -9.71 39.39
N ARG A 190 -23.69 -9.91 40.38
CA ARG A 190 -22.26 -9.56 40.23
C ARG A 190 -21.58 -10.33 39.12
N TYR A 191 -21.81 -11.63 39.04
CA TYR A 191 -21.20 -12.44 37.92
C TYR A 191 -21.89 -12.23 36.56
N GLU A 192 -23.20 -11.90 36.57
CA GLU A 192 -23.89 -11.49 35.34
C GLU A 192 -23.31 -10.18 34.79
N LEU A 193 -23.06 -9.18 35.65
CA LEU A 193 -22.37 -7.95 35.24
C LEU A 193 -20.96 -8.21 34.73
N GLN A 194 -20.20 -9.11 35.36
CA GLN A 194 -18.88 -9.50 34.92
C GLN A 194 -18.96 -10.17 33.53
N MET A 195 -19.94 -11.03 33.29
CA MET A 195 -20.15 -11.68 31.98
C MET A 195 -20.47 -10.64 30.91
N GLU A 196 -21.33 -9.66 31.15
CA GLU A 196 -21.62 -8.59 30.21
C GLU A 196 -20.38 -7.73 29.90
N SER A 197 -19.54 -7.45 30.89
CA SER A 197 -18.25 -6.77 30.67
C SER A 197 -17.32 -7.58 29.76
N LEU A 198 -17.26 -8.92 29.92
CA LEU A 198 -16.49 -9.80 29.05
C LEU A 198 -17.05 -9.80 27.62
N LYS A 199 -18.37 -9.81 27.43
CA LYS A 199 -19.02 -9.73 26.11
C LYS A 199 -18.72 -8.41 25.41
N LEU A 200 -18.77 -7.28 26.14
CA LEU A 200 -18.38 -5.97 25.60
C LEU A 200 -16.91 -5.97 25.15
N GLY A 201 -16.01 -6.52 25.97
CA GLY A 201 -14.60 -6.68 25.63
C GLY A 201 -14.39 -7.55 24.38
N LEU A 202 -15.13 -8.66 24.28
CA LEU A 202 -15.10 -9.53 23.08
C LEU A 202 -15.57 -8.80 21.83
N THR A 203 -16.64 -8.00 21.92
CA THR A 203 -17.14 -7.21 20.79
C THR A 203 -16.09 -6.18 20.34
N SER A 204 -15.45 -5.49 21.27
CA SER A 204 -14.35 -4.56 20.97
C SER A 204 -13.18 -5.27 20.28
N LEU A 205 -12.79 -6.46 20.76
CA LEU A 205 -11.71 -7.24 20.13
C LEU A 205 -12.07 -7.68 18.72
N ARG A 206 -13.31 -8.10 18.46
CA ARG A 206 -13.76 -8.48 17.11
C ARG A 206 -13.76 -7.29 16.16
N ASN A 207 -14.18 -6.11 16.61
CA ASN A 207 -14.10 -4.88 15.81
C ASN A 207 -12.64 -4.52 15.48
N ASN A 208 -11.75 -4.57 16.49
CA ASN A 208 -10.33 -4.30 16.28
C ASN A 208 -9.69 -5.32 15.31
N ARG A 209 -10.11 -6.60 15.39
CA ARG A 209 -9.68 -7.63 14.46
C ARG A 209 -10.06 -7.30 13.02
N SER A 210 -11.29 -6.84 12.79
CA SER A 210 -11.74 -6.44 11.46
C SER A 210 -10.90 -5.27 10.92
N ILE A 211 -10.65 -4.25 11.74
CA ILE A 211 -9.80 -3.11 11.36
C ILE A 211 -8.37 -3.58 10.98
N LEU A 212 -7.75 -4.42 11.80
CA LEU A 212 -6.41 -4.96 11.51
C LEU A 212 -6.40 -5.81 10.25
N ASN A 213 -7.45 -6.60 10.00
CA ASN A 213 -7.59 -7.38 8.79
C ASN A 213 -7.66 -6.48 7.54
N HIS A 214 -8.45 -5.41 7.57
CA HIS A 214 -8.49 -4.43 6.48
C HIS A 214 -7.15 -3.73 6.27
N GLN A 215 -6.46 -3.36 7.34
CA GLN A 215 -5.13 -2.75 7.25
C GLN A 215 -4.13 -3.69 6.58
N LEU A 216 -4.13 -4.97 6.95
CA LEU A 216 -3.26 -5.97 6.34
C LEU A 216 -3.60 -6.18 4.85
N LEU A 217 -4.89 -6.33 4.50
CA LEU A 217 -5.32 -6.45 3.10
C LEU A 217 -4.89 -5.25 2.25
N ASN A 218 -4.99 -4.04 2.80
CA ASN A 218 -4.50 -2.82 2.14
C ASN A 218 -2.98 -2.85 1.92
N THR A 219 -2.22 -3.28 2.92
CA THR A 219 -0.76 -3.40 2.83
C THR A 219 -0.34 -4.44 1.78
N LEU A 220 -1.10 -5.53 1.67
CA LEU A 220 -0.91 -6.57 0.66
C LEU A 220 -1.39 -6.17 -0.75
N GLY A 221 -2.03 -5.00 -0.90
CA GLY A 221 -2.61 -4.57 -2.17
C GLY A 221 -3.83 -5.39 -2.61
N MET A 222 -4.48 -6.08 -1.68
CA MET A 222 -5.65 -6.93 -1.91
C MET A 222 -6.94 -6.18 -1.53
N ASN A 223 -7.13 -4.95 -2.01
CA ASN A 223 -8.35 -4.19 -1.76
C ASN A 223 -9.55 -4.83 -2.46
N GLN A 224 -10.66 -4.87 -1.75
CA GLN A 224 -11.90 -5.52 -2.17
C GLN A 224 -12.73 -4.76 -3.22
N GLU A 225 -12.26 -3.63 -3.73
CA GLU A 225 -13.04 -2.81 -4.67
C GLU A 225 -13.47 -3.56 -5.94
N ASP A 226 -12.80 -4.69 -6.27
CA ASP A 226 -13.06 -5.43 -7.52
C ASP A 226 -13.79 -6.78 -7.37
N LYS A 227 -14.03 -7.26 -6.16
CA LYS A 227 -14.60 -8.63 -5.98
C LYS A 227 -15.71 -8.64 -4.92
N GLY A 228 -16.88 -8.06 -5.25
CA GLY A 228 -18.16 -8.31 -4.56
C GLY A 228 -18.08 -8.52 -3.04
N GLU A 229 -19.02 -8.06 -2.30
CA GLU A 229 -19.27 -8.00 -0.85
C GLU A 229 -18.72 -9.08 0.12
N GLN A 230 -17.79 -9.95 -0.28
CA GLN A 230 -17.19 -10.96 0.61
C GLN A 230 -15.89 -10.44 1.20
N GLU A 231 -15.96 -10.07 2.47
CA GLU A 231 -14.78 -9.69 3.27
C GLU A 231 -13.84 -10.90 3.41
N MET A 232 -12.69 -10.87 2.71
CA MET A 232 -11.65 -11.87 2.90
C MET A 232 -11.05 -11.73 4.31
N GLN A 233 -11.11 -12.79 5.10
CA GLN A 233 -10.49 -12.83 6.43
C GLN A 233 -9.19 -13.62 6.40
N ILE A 234 -8.09 -12.96 6.78
CA ILE A 234 -6.80 -13.62 6.94
C ILE A 234 -6.78 -14.29 8.30
N ILE A 235 -6.46 -15.59 8.31
CA ILE A 235 -6.22 -16.36 9.52
C ILE A 235 -4.73 -16.68 9.57
N PRO A 236 -3.98 -16.15 10.56
CA PRO A 236 -2.58 -16.46 10.73
C PRO A 236 -2.35 -17.94 11.09
N ASP A 237 -1.29 -18.52 10.54
CA ASP A 237 -0.94 -19.91 10.81
C ASP A 237 -0.39 -20.07 12.24
N ALA A 238 -0.89 -21.05 12.97
CA ALA A 238 -0.49 -21.32 14.35
C ALA A 238 0.96 -21.81 14.50
N THR A 239 1.58 -22.28 13.42
CA THR A 239 2.99 -22.77 13.42
C THR A 239 4.02 -21.69 13.71
N ILE A 240 3.59 -20.42 13.83
CA ILE A 240 4.46 -19.29 14.22
C ILE A 240 5.08 -19.50 15.59
N ALA A 241 4.32 -20.06 16.55
CA ALA A 241 4.80 -20.27 17.92
C ALA A 241 5.96 -21.26 18.01
N ASP A 242 6.01 -22.24 17.10
CA ASP A 242 7.03 -23.30 17.13
C ASP A 242 8.36 -22.87 16.49
N LYS A 243 8.36 -21.80 15.68
CA LYS A 243 9.54 -21.31 14.97
C LYS A 243 10.18 -20.07 15.60
N ALA A 244 9.66 -19.60 16.74
CA ALA A 244 10.03 -18.31 17.32
C ALA A 244 11.41 -18.25 17.95
N TYR A 245 12.15 -19.36 18.05
CA TYR A 245 13.50 -19.35 18.64
C TYR A 245 14.52 -19.72 17.58
N ALA A 246 15.06 -18.69 16.90
CA ALA A 246 16.30 -18.86 16.15
C ALA A 246 17.41 -19.26 17.12
N LYS A 247 18.09 -20.38 16.84
CA LYS A 247 19.23 -20.88 17.63
C LYS A 247 20.49 -20.00 17.47
N ASP A 248 20.43 -19.02 16.57
CA ASP A 248 21.57 -18.17 16.23
C ASP A 248 21.69 -17.04 17.24
N GLY A 249 22.89 -16.83 17.76
CA GLY A 249 23.16 -15.83 18.77
C GLY A 249 23.05 -14.39 18.21
N GLU A 250 22.97 -13.41 19.12
CA GLU A 250 22.88 -11.98 18.79
C GLU A 250 23.97 -11.50 17.82
N ALA A 251 25.18 -12.00 17.95
CA ALA A 251 26.31 -11.66 17.08
C ALA A 251 26.09 -12.08 15.62
N TYR A 252 25.43 -13.22 15.38
CA TYR A 252 25.04 -13.63 14.03
C TYR A 252 24.08 -12.63 13.40
N TRP A 253 23.04 -12.24 14.13
CA TRP A 253 22.05 -11.30 13.63
C TRP A 253 22.61 -9.89 13.41
N GLN A 254 23.52 -9.43 14.27
CA GLN A 254 24.22 -8.17 14.08
C GLN A 254 25.07 -8.18 12.80
N THR A 255 25.85 -9.25 12.58
CA THR A 255 26.67 -9.39 11.37
C THR A 255 25.81 -9.51 10.12
N ALA A 256 24.75 -10.32 10.15
CA ALA A 256 23.83 -10.46 9.03
C ALA A 256 23.10 -9.15 8.70
N SER A 257 22.73 -8.37 9.70
CA SER A 257 22.05 -7.07 9.51
C SER A 257 22.98 -6.03 8.89
N THR A 258 24.24 -5.97 9.29
CA THR A 258 25.23 -5.03 8.72
C THR A 258 25.61 -5.40 7.30
N MET A 259 25.78 -6.68 6.99
CA MET A 259 26.14 -7.15 5.63
C MET A 259 24.99 -6.97 4.62
N ASN A 260 23.73 -7.08 5.05
CA ASN A 260 22.55 -7.05 4.17
C ASN A 260 21.70 -5.79 4.32
N SER A 261 22.21 -4.73 4.93
CA SER A 261 21.45 -3.50 5.14
C SER A 261 21.41 -2.62 3.90
N PRO A 262 20.24 -2.43 3.26
CA PRO A 262 20.10 -1.50 2.15
C PRO A 262 20.35 -0.03 2.55
N LEU A 263 20.20 0.31 3.82
CA LEU A 263 20.53 1.65 4.33
C LEU A 263 22.04 1.92 4.27
N LEU A 264 22.87 0.94 4.61
CA LEU A 264 24.31 1.06 4.48
C LEU A 264 24.74 1.09 3.01
N GLU A 265 24.13 0.26 2.15
CA GLU A 265 24.37 0.29 0.70
C GLU A 265 23.95 1.66 0.11
N GLN A 266 22.85 2.23 0.55
CA GLN A 266 22.40 3.57 0.11
C GLN A 266 23.37 4.66 0.54
N SER A 267 23.89 4.62 1.78
CA SER A 267 24.84 5.62 2.27
C SER A 267 26.20 5.53 1.57
N SER A 268 26.66 4.33 1.22
CA SER A 268 27.92 4.13 0.49
C SER A 268 27.83 4.62 -0.97
N ASN A 269 26.67 4.56 -1.59
CA ASN A 269 26.45 5.06 -2.95
C ASN A 269 26.23 6.59 -3.01
N ALA A 270 26.02 7.26 -1.86
CA ALA A 270 25.83 8.69 -1.78
C ALA A 270 27.15 9.49 -1.60
N ILE A 271 28.26 8.80 -1.36
CA ILE A 271 29.62 9.36 -1.26
C ILE A 271 30.34 9.24 -2.60
#